data_e1020b4259ec7233308ee73360e5505d
#
_entry.id   e1020b4259ec7233308ee73360e5505d
#
_cell.length_a   1.000
_cell.length_b   1.000
_cell.length_c   1.000
_cell.angle_alpha   90.00
_cell.angle_beta   90.00
_cell.angle_gamma   90.00
#
_symmetry.space_group_name_H-M   'P 1'
#
loop_
_entity.id
_entity.type
_entity.pdbx_description
1 polymer ?
#
loop_
_entity_poly.entity_id
_entity_poly.type
_entity_poly.pdbx_seq_one_letter_code
_entity_poly.pdbx_strand_id
1 'polypeptide(L)'
;MRRGRRRQLPSRARLRRVRLLILDVDGVLTDGRLFLGPDDGEWKSFHVHDGLALVRAVAARFPVAIVSSRSAPAVARRFAELGVAEVHQGVADKLALYEALCARHGCRDADVACMGDDLPDLPLLRRAGLALAPDDAVPEVRRVAHWVSRLGGGCGAVREVLEALLRARGAWGD
;
A
#
# COMPACT_ATOMS: atom_id res chain seq x y z
N MET A 1 -14.79 25.20 8.95
CA MET A 1 -13.94 24.08 8.45
C MET A 1 -13.45 23.28 9.64
N ARG A 2 -13.97 22.06 9.88
CA ARG A 2 -13.45 21.17 10.93
C ARG A 2 -12.14 20.58 10.39
N ARG A 3 -11.00 20.96 10.99
CA ARG A 3 -9.71 20.29 10.76
C ARG A 3 -9.91 18.80 11.03
N GLY A 4 -9.84 17.97 9.99
CA GLY A 4 -9.93 16.54 10.11
C GLY A 4 -8.93 16.08 11.17
N ARG A 5 -9.38 15.24 12.11
CA ARG A 5 -8.50 14.62 13.10
C ARG A 5 -7.36 13.94 12.32
N ARG A 6 -6.14 14.47 12.41
CA ARG A 6 -4.93 13.72 12.07
C ARG A 6 -4.99 12.46 12.91
N ARG A 7 -5.27 11.32 12.27
CA ARG A 7 -5.31 10.05 13.01
C ARG A 7 -3.88 9.75 13.44
N GLN A 8 -3.70 9.61 14.74
CA GLN A 8 -2.39 9.34 15.35
C GLN A 8 -1.78 8.07 14.76
N LEU A 9 -0.44 8.04 14.73
CA LEU A 9 0.32 6.83 14.42
C LEU A 9 -0.24 5.65 15.24
N PRO A 10 -0.51 4.50 14.62
CA PRO A 10 -1.01 3.33 15.34
C PRO A 10 -0.03 2.90 16.44
N SER A 11 -0.57 2.32 17.52
CA SER A 11 0.27 1.82 18.62
C SER A 11 1.30 0.80 18.10
N ARG A 12 2.45 0.74 18.76
CA ARG A 12 3.52 -0.23 18.42
C ARG A 12 2.99 -1.67 18.42
N ALA A 13 2.09 -2.01 19.34
CA ALA A 13 1.46 -3.33 19.40
C ALA A 13 0.65 -3.64 18.13
N ARG A 14 -0.15 -2.66 17.63
CA ARG A 14 -0.92 -2.82 16.39
C ARG A 14 -0.01 -2.95 15.18
N LEU A 15 1.05 -2.14 15.07
CA LEU A 15 2.03 -2.24 13.99
C LEU A 15 2.76 -3.61 13.99
N ARG A 16 3.14 -4.12 15.14
CA ARG A 16 3.79 -5.44 15.27
C ARG A 16 2.90 -6.60 14.89
N ARG A 17 1.59 -6.46 15.01
CA ARG A 17 0.62 -7.48 14.65
C ARG A 17 0.53 -7.70 13.15
N VAL A 18 0.74 -6.67 12.34
CA VAL A 18 0.61 -6.77 10.86
C VAL A 18 1.61 -7.78 10.31
N ARG A 19 1.16 -8.80 9.61
CA ARG A 19 1.98 -9.85 9.00
C ARG A 19 2.00 -9.79 7.48
N LEU A 20 1.07 -9.06 6.87
CA LEU A 20 0.96 -8.82 5.43
C LEU A 20 0.57 -7.37 5.19
N LEU A 21 1.25 -6.70 4.26
CA LEU A 21 0.88 -5.38 3.76
C LEU A 21 0.41 -5.52 2.31
N ILE A 22 -0.80 -5.06 2.02
CA ILE A 22 -1.37 -4.98 0.67
C ILE A 22 -1.39 -3.51 0.26
N LEU A 23 -0.80 -3.21 -0.90
CA LEU A 23 -0.68 -1.84 -1.44
C LEU A 23 -1.38 -1.76 -2.79
N ASP A 24 -2.22 -0.73 -2.97
CA ASP A 24 -2.62 -0.29 -4.30
C ASP A 24 -1.46 0.40 -5.03
N VAL A 25 -1.60 0.63 -6.32
CA VAL A 25 -0.58 1.27 -7.16
C VAL A 25 -0.94 2.72 -7.43
N ASP A 26 -2.07 2.95 -8.13
CA ASP A 26 -2.44 4.27 -8.62
C ASP A 26 -3.04 5.11 -7.48
N GLY A 27 -2.39 6.22 -7.14
CA GLY A 27 -2.75 7.04 -6.00
C GLY A 27 -2.13 6.61 -4.65
N VAL A 28 -1.41 5.48 -4.60
CA VAL A 28 -0.68 5.01 -3.41
C VAL A 28 0.83 4.99 -3.66
N LEU A 29 1.29 4.19 -4.61
CA LEU A 29 2.70 4.07 -5.03
C LEU A 29 3.04 5.07 -6.15
N THR A 30 2.03 5.65 -6.77
CA THR A 30 2.10 6.78 -7.71
C THR A 30 1.23 7.93 -7.19
N ASP A 31 1.29 9.08 -7.84
CA ASP A 31 0.43 10.24 -7.56
C ASP A 31 -0.97 10.15 -8.22
N GLY A 32 -1.31 8.99 -8.78
CA GLY A 32 -2.60 8.74 -9.43
C GLY A 32 -2.72 9.35 -10.84
N ARG A 33 -1.72 10.08 -11.35
CA ARG A 33 -1.73 10.65 -12.69
C ARG A 33 -1.42 9.60 -13.75
N LEU A 34 -2.12 9.69 -14.88
CA LEU A 34 -1.86 8.87 -16.04
C LEU A 34 -1.09 9.69 -17.08
N PHE A 35 0.06 9.17 -17.50
CA PHE A 35 0.81 9.68 -18.63
C PHE A 35 0.59 8.74 -19.81
N LEU A 36 -0.27 9.17 -20.76
CA LEU A 36 -0.58 8.38 -21.95
C LEU A 36 0.37 8.80 -23.05
N GLY A 37 1.22 7.87 -23.47
CA GLY A 37 2.16 8.03 -24.58
C GLY A 37 1.56 7.63 -25.92
N PRO A 38 2.29 7.83 -27.03
CA PRO A 38 1.94 7.23 -28.32
C PRO A 38 1.95 5.70 -28.20
N ASP A 39 1.23 5.02 -29.10
CA ASP A 39 1.17 3.55 -29.19
C ASP A 39 0.58 2.87 -27.92
N ASP A 40 -0.42 3.48 -27.31
CA ASP A 40 -1.11 3.00 -26.09
C ASP A 40 -0.17 2.76 -24.89
N GLY A 41 1.04 3.33 -24.94
CA GLY A 41 2.00 3.26 -23.83
C GLY A 41 1.52 4.05 -22.61
N GLU A 42 1.57 3.45 -21.44
CA GLU A 42 1.30 4.11 -20.17
C GLU A 42 2.58 4.22 -19.34
N TRP A 43 2.97 5.45 -18.99
CA TRP A 43 4.11 5.71 -18.13
C TRP A 43 3.65 6.03 -16.72
N LYS A 44 4.41 5.57 -15.73
CA LYS A 44 4.15 5.83 -14.31
C LYS A 44 5.39 6.39 -13.63
N SER A 45 5.18 7.35 -12.74
CA SER A 45 6.21 7.90 -11.87
C SER A 45 6.14 7.22 -10.50
N PHE A 46 7.27 6.69 -10.02
CA PHE A 46 7.41 6.07 -8.71
C PHE A 46 8.40 6.85 -7.86
N HIS A 47 8.11 6.97 -6.57
CA HIS A 47 8.98 7.67 -5.63
C HIS A 47 10.12 6.77 -5.15
N VAL A 48 11.36 7.30 -5.20
CA VAL A 48 12.55 6.52 -4.82
C VAL A 48 12.58 6.11 -3.35
N HIS A 49 12.02 6.92 -2.45
CA HIS A 49 11.96 6.57 -1.02
C HIS A 49 10.98 5.41 -0.76
N ASP A 50 9.85 5.35 -1.47
CA ASP A 50 8.92 4.22 -1.40
C ASP A 50 9.58 2.95 -1.92
N GLY A 51 10.34 3.06 -3.02
CA GLY A 51 11.14 1.95 -3.55
C GLY A 51 12.16 1.42 -2.55
N LEU A 52 12.92 2.31 -1.89
CA LEU A 52 13.87 1.89 -0.85
C LEU A 52 13.18 1.17 0.31
N ALA A 53 12.00 1.66 0.73
CA ALA A 53 11.25 1.01 1.80
C ALA A 53 10.77 -0.39 1.44
N LEU A 54 10.36 -0.60 0.18
CA LEU A 54 10.01 -1.92 -0.36
C LEU A 54 11.22 -2.86 -0.39
N VAL A 55 12.39 -2.40 -0.85
CA VAL A 55 13.63 -3.19 -0.80
C VAL A 55 13.96 -3.60 0.64
N ARG A 56 13.82 -2.70 1.61
CA ARG A 56 14.03 -3.04 3.03
C ARG A 56 13.00 -4.04 3.56
N ALA A 57 11.74 -3.94 3.12
CA ALA A 57 10.71 -4.93 3.47
C ALA A 57 11.05 -6.31 2.93
N VAL A 58 11.49 -6.39 1.67
CA VAL A 58 11.96 -7.64 1.04
C VAL A 58 13.16 -8.23 1.80
N ALA A 59 14.17 -7.42 2.11
CA ALA A 59 15.34 -7.85 2.88
C ALA A 59 14.96 -8.34 4.29
N ALA A 60 13.97 -7.72 4.92
CA ALA A 60 13.42 -8.14 6.21
C ALA A 60 12.47 -9.35 6.12
N ARG A 61 12.25 -9.91 4.94
CA ARG A 61 11.25 -10.95 4.65
C ARG A 61 9.84 -10.60 5.16
N PHE A 62 9.52 -9.31 5.10
CA PHE A 62 8.20 -8.82 5.45
C PHE A 62 7.28 -8.91 4.21
N PRO A 63 6.17 -9.69 4.27
CA PRO A 63 5.30 -9.90 3.12
C PRO A 63 4.63 -8.62 2.67
N VAL A 64 4.80 -8.29 1.38
CA VAL A 64 4.13 -7.18 0.70
C VAL A 64 3.52 -7.70 -0.59
N ALA A 65 2.23 -7.43 -0.81
CA ALA A 65 1.53 -7.69 -2.04
C ALA A 65 1.10 -6.38 -2.70
N ILE A 66 1.36 -6.26 -4.00
CA ILE A 66 0.92 -5.14 -4.83
C ILE A 66 -0.35 -5.56 -5.57
N VAL A 67 -1.40 -4.76 -5.48
CA VAL A 67 -2.72 -5.07 -6.05
C VAL A 67 -3.26 -3.87 -6.82
N SER A 68 -3.36 -3.96 -8.15
CA SER A 68 -3.89 -2.90 -8.99
C SER A 68 -5.03 -3.40 -9.88
N SER A 69 -6.09 -2.61 -10.01
CA SER A 69 -7.15 -2.88 -10.99
C SER A 69 -6.70 -2.62 -12.44
N ARG A 70 -5.66 -1.83 -12.63
CA ARG A 70 -5.04 -1.54 -13.92
C ARG A 70 -3.88 -2.49 -14.18
N SER A 71 -3.49 -2.60 -15.46
CA SER A 71 -2.31 -3.35 -15.87
C SER A 71 -1.41 -2.44 -16.70
N ALA A 72 -0.15 -2.31 -16.29
CA ALA A 72 0.86 -1.53 -17.01
C ALA A 72 2.23 -2.22 -16.92
N PRO A 73 2.98 -2.34 -18.03
CA PRO A 73 4.33 -2.93 -18.02
C PRO A 73 5.30 -2.23 -17.06
N ALA A 74 5.12 -0.91 -16.87
CA ALA A 74 5.93 -0.12 -15.94
C ALA A 74 5.83 -0.62 -14.49
N VAL A 75 4.65 -1.11 -14.09
CA VAL A 75 4.40 -1.68 -12.76
C VAL A 75 5.18 -3.00 -12.61
N ALA A 76 5.00 -3.93 -13.55
CA ALA A 76 5.71 -5.22 -13.51
C ALA A 76 7.23 -5.02 -13.46
N ARG A 77 7.78 -4.15 -14.33
CA ARG A 77 9.21 -3.83 -14.37
C ARG A 77 9.69 -3.24 -13.05
N ARG A 78 8.96 -2.26 -12.49
CA ARG A 78 9.38 -1.58 -11.26
C ARG A 78 9.46 -2.52 -10.07
N PHE A 79 8.45 -3.38 -9.88
CA PHE A 79 8.43 -4.27 -8.72
C PHE A 79 9.37 -5.47 -8.88
N ALA A 80 9.64 -5.93 -10.10
CA ALA A 80 10.71 -6.89 -10.37
C ALA A 80 12.10 -6.32 -9.98
N GLU A 81 12.37 -5.06 -10.34
CA GLU A 81 13.60 -4.33 -9.95
C GLU A 81 13.76 -4.24 -8.44
N LEU A 82 12.67 -4.00 -7.71
CA LEU A 82 12.66 -3.89 -6.24
C LEU A 82 12.66 -5.24 -5.52
N GLY A 83 12.55 -6.36 -6.24
CA GLY A 83 12.49 -7.70 -5.68
C GLY A 83 11.16 -8.05 -5.01
N VAL A 84 10.08 -7.31 -5.29
CA VAL A 84 8.74 -7.62 -4.78
C VAL A 84 8.13 -8.70 -5.67
N ALA A 85 7.99 -9.91 -5.11
CA ALA A 85 7.54 -11.08 -5.87
C ALA A 85 6.03 -11.14 -6.07
N GLU A 86 5.23 -10.56 -5.18
CA GLU A 86 3.78 -10.68 -5.19
C GLU A 86 3.13 -9.43 -5.79
N VAL A 87 2.89 -9.48 -7.12
CA VAL A 87 2.33 -8.36 -7.89
C VAL A 87 1.15 -8.85 -8.71
N HIS A 88 -0.02 -8.29 -8.45
CA HIS A 88 -1.28 -8.61 -9.09
C HIS A 88 -1.81 -7.37 -9.81
N GLN A 89 -1.91 -7.46 -11.13
CA GLN A 89 -2.43 -6.40 -12.00
C GLN A 89 -3.70 -6.86 -12.72
N GLY A 90 -4.54 -5.92 -13.17
CA GLY A 90 -5.79 -6.21 -13.85
C GLY A 90 -6.83 -6.88 -12.94
N VAL A 91 -6.77 -6.60 -11.65
CA VAL A 91 -7.63 -7.23 -10.65
C VAL A 91 -9.02 -6.62 -10.67
N ALA A 92 -10.01 -7.36 -11.17
CA ALA A 92 -11.40 -6.93 -11.22
C ALA A 92 -12.07 -6.97 -9.83
N ASP A 93 -11.80 -8.01 -9.04
CA ASP A 93 -12.31 -8.18 -7.68
C ASP A 93 -11.16 -8.20 -6.67
N LYS A 94 -10.86 -7.01 -6.12
CA LYS A 94 -9.83 -6.87 -5.11
C LYS A 94 -10.16 -7.63 -3.82
N LEU A 95 -11.45 -7.80 -3.48
CA LEU A 95 -11.85 -8.48 -2.24
C LEU A 95 -11.60 -9.99 -2.34
N ALA A 96 -11.93 -10.61 -3.46
CA ALA A 96 -11.64 -12.03 -3.69
C ALA A 96 -10.13 -12.30 -3.65
N LEU A 97 -9.32 -11.40 -4.23
CA LEU A 97 -7.86 -11.50 -4.15
C LEU A 97 -7.36 -11.32 -2.71
N TYR A 98 -7.91 -10.37 -1.94
CA TYR A 98 -7.57 -10.18 -0.53
C TYR A 98 -7.77 -11.48 0.27
N GLU A 99 -8.89 -12.17 0.07
CA GLU A 99 -9.19 -13.44 0.75
C GLU A 99 -8.17 -14.53 0.37
N ALA A 100 -7.84 -14.62 -0.92
CA ALA A 100 -6.82 -15.56 -1.40
C ALA A 100 -5.42 -15.26 -0.81
N LEU A 101 -5.04 -13.98 -0.70
CA LEU A 101 -3.79 -13.55 -0.07
C LEU A 101 -3.77 -13.89 1.42
N CYS A 102 -4.86 -13.64 2.14
CA CYS A 102 -5.00 -14.00 3.55
C CYS A 102 -4.81 -15.52 3.75
N ALA A 103 -5.45 -16.33 2.92
CA ALA A 103 -5.32 -17.79 2.98
C ALA A 103 -3.88 -18.24 2.69
N ARG A 104 -3.24 -17.69 1.64
CA ARG A 104 -1.86 -18.02 1.24
C ARG A 104 -0.85 -17.69 2.33
N HIS A 105 -0.99 -16.55 2.98
CA HIS A 105 -0.08 -16.11 4.05
C HIS A 105 -0.47 -16.59 5.46
N GLY A 106 -1.55 -17.35 5.59
CA GLY A 106 -2.07 -17.80 6.88
C GLY A 106 -2.39 -16.63 7.82
N CYS A 107 -2.93 -15.54 7.26
CA CYS A 107 -3.29 -14.32 7.98
C CYS A 107 -4.79 -14.25 8.21
N ARG A 108 -5.21 -13.73 9.37
CA ARG A 108 -6.58 -13.27 9.60
C ARG A 108 -6.66 -11.78 9.27
N ASP A 109 -7.86 -11.24 9.04
CA ASP A 109 -8.07 -9.81 8.76
C ASP A 109 -7.30 -8.90 9.74
N ALA A 110 -7.27 -9.27 11.01
CA ALA A 110 -6.58 -8.53 12.07
C ALA A 110 -5.04 -8.47 11.92
N ASP A 111 -4.46 -9.32 11.09
CA ASP A 111 -3.02 -9.45 10.87
C ASP A 111 -2.59 -8.78 9.55
N VAL A 112 -3.55 -8.18 8.81
CA VAL A 112 -3.33 -7.55 7.50
C VAL A 112 -3.43 -6.04 7.60
N ALA A 113 -2.50 -5.34 6.95
CA ALA A 113 -2.62 -3.92 6.64
C ALA A 113 -2.93 -3.75 5.15
N CYS A 114 -3.84 -2.84 4.82
CA CYS A 114 -4.10 -2.43 3.44
C CYS A 114 -3.97 -0.92 3.30
N MET A 115 -3.33 -0.47 2.23
CA MET A 115 -3.27 0.94 1.85
C MET A 115 -3.92 1.13 0.49
N GLY A 116 -4.87 2.05 0.43
CA GLY A 116 -5.62 2.43 -0.76
C GLY A 116 -6.01 3.90 -0.71
N ASP A 117 -6.43 4.45 -1.84
CA ASP A 117 -6.73 5.86 -1.99
C ASP A 117 -8.16 6.16 -2.48
N ASP A 118 -8.83 5.20 -3.15
CA ASP A 118 -10.11 5.43 -3.80
C ASP A 118 -11.14 4.32 -3.52
N LEU A 119 -12.35 4.48 -4.05
CA LEU A 119 -13.52 3.64 -3.78
C LEU A 119 -13.31 2.14 -4.00
N PRO A 120 -12.57 1.70 -5.04
CA PRO A 120 -12.29 0.27 -5.24
C PRO A 120 -11.56 -0.41 -4.08
N ASP A 121 -10.87 0.36 -3.24
CA ASP A 121 -10.12 -0.17 -2.10
C ASP A 121 -10.96 -0.32 -0.83
N LEU A 122 -12.13 0.33 -0.78
CA LEU A 122 -12.98 0.34 0.42
C LEU A 122 -13.32 -1.05 0.96
N PRO A 123 -13.63 -2.06 0.12
CA PRO A 123 -13.91 -3.42 0.61
C PRO A 123 -12.74 -4.00 1.42
N LEU A 124 -11.50 -3.83 0.93
CA LEU A 124 -10.29 -4.29 1.61
C LEU A 124 -10.03 -3.51 2.89
N LEU A 125 -10.11 -2.17 2.79
CA LEU A 125 -9.83 -1.28 3.91
C LEU A 125 -10.79 -1.49 5.09
N ARG A 126 -12.04 -1.84 4.81
CA ARG A 126 -13.05 -2.14 5.85
C ARG A 126 -12.79 -3.47 6.56
N ARG A 127 -12.13 -4.42 5.90
CA ARG A 127 -11.79 -5.73 6.45
C ARG A 127 -10.46 -5.75 7.16
N ALA A 128 -9.48 -5.02 6.64
CA ALA A 128 -8.12 -5.05 7.17
C ALA A 128 -8.02 -4.61 8.63
N GLY A 129 -7.23 -5.33 9.40
CA GLY A 129 -6.90 -4.99 10.78
C GLY A 129 -6.24 -3.62 10.93
N LEU A 130 -5.55 -3.16 9.86
CA LEU A 130 -4.96 -1.82 9.78
C LEU A 130 -5.22 -1.23 8.39
N ALA A 131 -6.28 -0.41 8.29
CA ALA A 131 -6.57 0.38 7.09
C ALA A 131 -5.71 1.64 7.05
N LEU A 132 -5.07 1.89 5.93
CA LEU A 132 -4.10 2.96 5.67
C LEU A 132 -4.52 3.77 4.44
N ALA A 133 -4.20 5.05 4.42
CA ALA A 133 -4.43 5.92 3.28
C ALA A 133 -3.32 6.95 3.13
N PRO A 134 -2.97 7.40 1.91
CA PRO A 134 -2.19 8.60 1.70
C PRO A 134 -3.01 9.86 2.06
N ASP A 135 -2.34 11.01 2.21
CA ASP A 135 -3.01 12.25 2.64
C ASP A 135 -4.02 12.79 1.60
N ASP A 136 -3.78 12.50 0.34
CA ASP A 136 -4.59 12.91 -0.81
C ASP A 136 -5.67 11.90 -1.23
N ALA A 137 -5.84 10.80 -0.48
CA ALA A 137 -6.93 9.85 -0.70
C ALA A 137 -8.31 10.52 -0.60
N VAL A 138 -9.29 9.96 -1.33
CA VAL A 138 -10.67 10.48 -1.32
C VAL A 138 -11.27 10.47 0.09
N PRO A 139 -12.22 11.38 0.40
CA PRO A 139 -12.80 11.50 1.73
C PRO A 139 -13.39 10.20 2.28
N GLU A 140 -13.94 9.35 1.42
CA GLU A 140 -14.53 8.05 1.76
C GLU A 140 -13.49 7.12 2.36
N VAL A 141 -12.32 7.01 1.73
CA VAL A 141 -11.19 6.21 2.18
C VAL A 141 -10.61 6.78 3.47
N ARG A 142 -10.38 8.10 3.53
CA ARG A 142 -9.87 8.76 4.74
C ARG A 142 -10.79 8.60 5.96
N ARG A 143 -12.10 8.42 5.75
CA ARG A 143 -13.06 8.16 6.84
C ARG A 143 -12.89 6.77 7.46
N VAL A 144 -12.60 5.75 6.66
CA VAL A 144 -12.43 4.36 7.13
C VAL A 144 -11.00 4.04 7.53
N ALA A 145 -10.01 4.78 7.03
CA ALA A 145 -8.60 4.55 7.35
C ALA A 145 -8.35 4.69 8.86
N HIS A 146 -7.60 3.77 9.43
CA HIS A 146 -7.12 3.84 10.81
C HIS A 146 -5.95 4.81 10.96
N TRP A 147 -5.15 4.95 9.93
CA TRP A 147 -4.07 5.90 9.85
C TRP A 147 -3.98 6.49 8.45
N VAL A 148 -3.99 7.82 8.37
CA VAL A 148 -3.75 8.58 7.15
C VAL A 148 -2.31 9.09 7.23
N SER A 149 -1.49 8.78 6.21
CA SER A 149 -0.13 9.28 6.08
C SER A 149 -0.10 10.82 6.09
N ARG A 150 1.03 11.39 6.39
CA ARG A 150 1.28 12.85 6.24
C ARG A 150 1.64 13.21 4.81
N LEU A 151 1.90 12.22 3.97
CA LEU A 151 2.38 12.32 2.59
C LEU A 151 1.34 11.76 1.64
N GLY A 152 1.26 12.35 0.46
CA GLY A 152 0.40 11.88 -0.61
C GLY A 152 0.93 10.63 -1.30
N GLY A 153 0.09 10.03 -2.14
CA GLY A 153 0.48 8.91 -2.99
C GLY A 153 1.65 9.26 -3.91
N GLY A 154 2.57 8.32 -4.11
CA GLY A 154 3.79 8.57 -4.88
C GLY A 154 4.70 9.67 -4.34
N CYS A 155 4.53 10.06 -3.08
CA CYS A 155 5.29 11.14 -2.44
C CYS A 155 5.95 10.70 -1.12
N GLY A 156 6.09 9.38 -0.90
CA GLY A 156 6.71 8.83 0.30
C GLY A 156 5.72 8.30 1.34
N ALA A 157 4.43 8.21 1.03
CA ALA A 157 3.42 7.68 1.94
C ALA A 157 3.67 6.20 2.28
N VAL A 158 4.05 5.39 1.30
CA VAL A 158 4.39 3.99 1.51
C VAL A 158 5.68 3.86 2.34
N ARG A 159 6.66 4.75 2.13
CA ARG A 159 7.86 4.82 2.96
C ARG A 159 7.51 5.09 4.42
N GLU A 160 6.65 6.04 4.73
CA GLU A 160 6.24 6.35 6.10
C GLU A 160 5.60 5.13 6.77
N VAL A 161 4.74 4.40 6.07
CA VAL A 161 4.07 3.20 6.56
C VAL A 161 5.05 2.06 6.80
N LEU A 162 5.86 1.70 5.80
CA LEU A 162 6.81 0.59 5.91
C LEU A 162 7.88 0.85 6.97
N GLU A 163 8.37 2.08 7.07
CA GLU A 163 9.31 2.45 8.12
C GLU A 163 8.70 2.22 9.51
N ALA A 164 7.46 2.65 9.74
CA ALA A 164 6.78 2.44 11.02
C ALA A 164 6.58 0.95 11.33
N LEU A 165 6.15 0.14 10.33
CA LEU A 165 5.96 -1.30 10.48
C LEU A 165 7.27 -2.03 10.80
N LEU A 166 8.35 -1.72 10.10
CA LEU A 166 9.65 -2.36 10.27
C LEU A 166 10.36 -1.89 11.55
N ARG A 167 10.28 -0.58 11.89
CA ARG A 167 10.81 -0.08 13.19
C ARG A 167 10.09 -0.71 14.38
N ALA A 168 8.78 -0.90 14.31
CA ALA A 168 8.03 -1.58 15.36
C ALA A 168 8.57 -3.00 15.64
N ARG A 169 9.16 -3.64 14.62
CA ARG A 169 9.77 -5.00 14.68
C ARG A 169 11.27 -4.99 14.96
N GLY A 170 11.93 -3.84 14.96
CA GLY A 170 13.38 -3.75 15.01
C GLY A 170 14.08 -4.20 13.71
N ALA A 171 13.35 -4.16 12.56
CA ALA A 171 13.81 -4.64 11.26
C ALA A 171 14.06 -3.50 10.25
N TRP A 172 14.00 -2.23 10.67
CA TRP A 172 14.22 -1.12 9.73
C TRP A 172 15.70 -0.98 9.36
N GLY A 173 16.62 -1.24 10.31
CA GLY A 173 18.06 -0.96 10.16
C GLY A 173 18.34 0.57 10.12
N ASP A 174 19.45 0.99 10.65
CA ASP A 174 19.97 2.36 10.50
C ASP A 174 20.76 2.49 9.21
#